data_6118f5cb954e303aaa444aee7fdce4b2
#
_entry.id   6118f5cb954e303aaa444aee7fdce4b2
#
_cell.length_a   1.000
_cell.length_b   1.000
_cell.length_c   1.000
_cell.angle_alpha   90.00
_cell.angle_beta   90.00
_cell.angle_gamma   90.00
#
_symmetry.space_group_name_H-M   'P 1'
#
loop_
_entity.id
_entity.type
_entity.pdbx_description
1 polymer ?
#
loop_
_entity_poly.entity_id
_entity_poly.type
_entity_poly.pdbx_seq_one_letter_code
_entity_poly.pdbx_strand_id
1 'polypeptide(L)'
;MFPADPMNIGAILEPLGLAAGQVIPCREWRELYAALDCGAVAAIHPFYTAAVREFEDAGKPIIGSAPVGVEGTNSWIDSVGDTFNIAKKIIGETKQKILPQIQKSLDDKKINNKITVSGYEGSELIVARTLIEAGAQVPYVGTACPKTKWSTEDKDWLESRGVFVKFRASLEDDISAVKSVNPDLAIGTTPVVQKAKELGIPSLYYTNLISARPIMGVAGAGSLAEVILQAISNGSRMEKMKSFFEGVGEGDTAGVWEGEPNLKPQFRAHQAKKIEKRKIAAKAEEMI
;
A
#
# COMPACT_ATOMS: atom_id res chain seq x y z
N MET A 1 7.37 1.15 -6.13
CA MET A 1 7.18 1.68 -7.49
C MET A 1 6.30 0.72 -8.25
N PHE A 2 5.30 1.21 -8.94
CA PHE A 2 4.31 0.42 -9.69
C PHE A 2 4.78 0.29 -11.14
N PRO A 3 5.42 -0.78 -11.55
CA PRO A 3 6.15 -0.82 -12.83
C PRO A 3 5.25 -0.69 -14.07
N ALA A 4 3.98 -1.07 -13.99
CA ALA A 4 3.04 -1.00 -15.10
C ALA A 4 2.12 0.23 -15.09
N ASP A 5 2.11 1.02 -14.00
CA ASP A 5 1.20 2.16 -13.87
C ASP A 5 1.46 3.30 -14.86
N PRO A 6 2.70 3.64 -15.25
CA PRO A 6 2.92 4.63 -16.30
C PRO A 6 2.24 4.29 -17.64
N MET A 7 2.18 3.01 -18.01
CA MET A 7 1.45 2.57 -19.20
C MET A 7 -0.06 2.73 -19.03
N ASN A 8 -0.59 2.40 -17.85
CA ASN A 8 -2.01 2.54 -17.56
C ASN A 8 -2.44 4.02 -17.54
N ILE A 9 -1.59 4.89 -17.01
CA ILE A 9 -1.81 6.34 -17.05
C ILE A 9 -1.80 6.83 -18.50
N GLY A 10 -0.84 6.38 -19.32
CA GLY A 10 -0.81 6.67 -20.76
C GLY A 10 -2.11 6.29 -21.47
N ALA A 11 -2.69 5.14 -21.14
CA ALA A 11 -3.97 4.70 -21.70
C ALA A 11 -5.16 5.57 -21.27
N ILE A 12 -5.09 6.24 -20.11
CA ILE A 12 -6.09 7.22 -19.67
C ILE A 12 -5.89 8.56 -20.38
N LEU A 13 -4.65 8.96 -20.63
CA LEU A 13 -4.30 10.23 -21.27
C LEU A 13 -4.57 10.24 -22.77
N GLU A 14 -4.40 9.11 -23.45
CA GLU A 14 -4.55 9.00 -24.91
C GLU A 14 -5.92 9.52 -25.42
N PRO A 15 -7.08 9.13 -24.85
CA PRO A 15 -8.37 9.66 -25.28
C PRO A 15 -8.54 11.17 -25.02
N LEU A 16 -7.75 11.74 -24.12
CA LEU A 16 -7.71 13.18 -23.84
C LEU A 16 -6.83 13.95 -24.84
N GLY A 17 -6.17 13.24 -25.77
CA GLY A 17 -5.22 13.82 -26.72
C GLY A 17 -3.86 14.14 -26.10
N LEU A 18 -3.53 13.52 -24.98
CA LEU A 18 -2.28 13.70 -24.25
C LEU A 18 -1.43 12.43 -24.28
N ALA A 19 -0.13 12.59 -24.08
CA ALA A 19 0.81 11.48 -23.93
C ALA A 19 1.52 11.54 -22.57
N ALA A 20 1.84 10.39 -22.02
CA ALA A 20 2.72 10.32 -20.86
C ALA A 20 4.15 10.71 -21.28
N GLY A 21 4.72 11.66 -20.53
CA GLY A 21 6.11 12.07 -20.67
C GLY A 21 7.06 11.18 -19.89
N GLN A 22 8.14 11.77 -19.40
CA GLN A 22 9.14 11.06 -18.62
C GLN A 22 8.59 10.60 -17.27
N VAL A 23 9.01 9.40 -16.87
CA VAL A 23 8.65 8.82 -15.58
C VAL A 23 9.83 8.95 -14.63
N ILE A 24 9.59 9.50 -13.45
CA ILE A 24 10.62 9.64 -12.42
C ILE A 24 10.37 8.58 -11.32
N PRO A 25 11.41 7.84 -10.94
CA PRO A 25 12.82 7.93 -11.36
C PRO A 25 13.06 7.45 -12.78
N CYS A 26 13.89 8.19 -13.50
CA CYS A 26 14.30 7.87 -14.87
C CYS A 26 15.32 6.73 -14.89
N ARG A 27 15.45 6.05 -16.04
CA ARG A 27 16.47 5.02 -16.25
C ARG A 27 17.84 5.62 -16.53
N GLU A 28 17.88 6.73 -17.28
CA GLU A 28 19.08 7.42 -17.70
C GLU A 28 19.02 8.93 -17.37
N TRP A 29 20.15 9.53 -17.10
CA TRP A 29 20.26 10.97 -16.82
C TRP A 29 19.68 11.86 -17.92
N ARG A 30 19.78 11.44 -19.18
CA ARG A 30 19.25 12.21 -20.32
C ARG A 30 17.74 12.37 -20.25
N GLU A 31 17.03 11.36 -19.76
CA GLU A 31 15.59 11.40 -19.59
C GLU A 31 15.15 12.45 -18.57
N LEU A 32 15.99 12.70 -17.56
CA LEU A 32 15.70 13.72 -16.55
C LEU A 32 15.70 15.13 -17.15
N TYR A 33 16.58 15.42 -18.11
CA TYR A 33 16.56 16.72 -18.79
C TYR A 33 15.27 16.94 -19.58
N ALA A 34 14.78 15.92 -20.26
CA ALA A 34 13.52 15.98 -20.99
C ALA A 34 12.28 16.07 -20.08
N ALA A 35 12.42 15.75 -18.79
CA ALA A 35 11.30 15.81 -17.86
C ALA A 35 10.76 17.23 -17.65
N LEU A 36 11.61 18.27 -17.79
CA LEU A 36 11.20 19.67 -17.71
C LEU A 36 10.39 20.16 -18.92
N ASP A 37 10.41 19.42 -20.03
CA ASP A 37 9.64 19.77 -21.26
C ASP A 37 8.15 19.38 -21.14
N CYS A 38 7.75 18.75 -20.02
CA CYS A 38 6.36 18.38 -19.79
C CYS A 38 5.44 19.59 -19.63
N GLY A 39 4.17 19.44 -20.03
CA GLY A 39 3.11 20.44 -19.80
C GLY A 39 2.58 20.47 -18.37
N ALA A 40 2.61 19.33 -17.68
CA ALA A 40 2.23 19.19 -16.27
C ALA A 40 2.90 17.93 -15.67
N VAL A 41 2.87 17.84 -14.35
CA VAL A 41 3.43 16.69 -13.60
C VAL A 41 2.31 15.99 -12.85
N ALA A 42 2.15 14.69 -13.07
CA ALA A 42 1.26 13.84 -12.29
C ALA A 42 1.98 13.33 -11.04
N ALA A 43 1.62 13.88 -9.87
CA ALA A 43 2.19 13.51 -8.58
C ALA A 43 1.49 12.28 -8.00
N ILE A 44 1.57 11.15 -8.71
CA ILE A 44 0.87 9.91 -8.40
C ILE A 44 1.42 9.14 -7.20
N HIS A 45 2.58 9.54 -6.69
CA HIS A 45 3.23 8.89 -5.56
C HIS A 45 3.71 9.93 -4.55
N PRO A 46 3.04 10.06 -3.41
CA PRO A 46 3.32 11.12 -2.42
C PRO A 46 4.75 11.13 -1.86
N PHE A 47 5.47 10.02 -1.98
CA PHE A 47 6.84 9.89 -1.50
C PHE A 47 7.83 10.81 -2.23
N TYR A 48 7.61 11.09 -3.51
CA TYR A 48 8.50 11.92 -4.33
C TYR A 48 8.29 13.42 -4.17
N THR A 49 7.88 13.85 -2.97
CA THR A 49 7.58 15.24 -2.65
C THR A 49 8.69 16.22 -3.04
N ALA A 50 9.95 15.85 -2.83
CA ALA A 50 11.08 16.73 -3.18
C ALA A 50 11.13 16.98 -4.70
N ALA A 51 11.07 15.92 -5.50
CA ALA A 51 11.04 16.04 -6.96
C ALA A 51 9.84 16.85 -7.45
N VAL A 52 8.66 16.62 -6.86
CA VAL A 52 7.43 17.36 -7.24
C VAL A 52 7.58 18.85 -6.95
N ARG A 53 8.22 19.23 -5.83
CA ARG A 53 8.47 20.65 -5.51
C ARG A 53 9.40 21.31 -6.51
N GLU A 54 10.46 20.64 -6.96
CA GLU A 54 11.36 21.18 -7.99
C GLU A 54 10.59 21.52 -9.29
N PHE A 55 9.66 20.67 -9.69
CA PHE A 55 8.80 20.95 -10.85
C PHE A 55 7.83 22.11 -10.59
N GLU A 56 7.26 22.17 -9.40
CA GLU A 56 6.37 23.28 -8.99
C GLU A 56 7.13 24.62 -8.98
N ASP A 57 8.33 24.63 -8.42
CA ASP A 57 9.23 25.80 -8.41
C ASP A 57 9.67 26.22 -9.82
N ALA A 58 9.75 25.25 -10.74
CA ALA A 58 9.98 25.49 -12.17
C ALA A 58 8.67 25.94 -12.92
N GLY A 59 7.61 26.21 -12.20
CA GLY A 59 6.34 26.71 -12.76
C GLY A 59 5.49 25.66 -13.47
N LYS A 60 5.76 24.35 -13.24
CA LYS A 60 4.94 23.29 -13.84
C LYS A 60 3.68 23.03 -13.02
N PRO A 61 2.49 22.97 -13.64
CA PRO A 61 1.27 22.54 -12.97
C PRO A 61 1.44 21.14 -12.39
N ILE A 62 0.97 20.94 -11.15
CA ILE A 62 1.01 19.66 -10.48
C ILE A 62 -0.41 19.10 -10.38
N ILE A 63 -0.61 17.91 -10.94
CA ILE A 63 -1.83 17.12 -10.82
C ILE A 63 -1.63 16.14 -9.68
N GLY A 64 -2.33 16.34 -8.57
CA GLY A 64 -2.23 15.51 -7.38
C GLY A 64 -3.14 14.29 -7.46
N SER A 65 -3.04 13.44 -6.41
CA SER A 65 -3.70 12.14 -6.32
C SER A 65 -3.31 11.20 -7.46
N ALA A 66 -4.01 10.07 -7.59
CA ALA A 66 -3.71 9.07 -8.60
C ALA A 66 -5.02 8.51 -9.19
N PRO A 67 -5.03 8.06 -10.46
CA PRO A 67 -6.21 7.50 -11.10
C PRO A 67 -6.48 6.06 -10.62
N VAL A 68 -6.91 5.91 -9.37
CA VAL A 68 -7.24 4.64 -8.73
C VAL A 68 -8.74 4.53 -8.48
N GLY A 69 -9.28 3.32 -8.62
CA GLY A 69 -10.72 3.10 -8.52
C GLY A 69 -11.53 3.91 -9.54
N VAL A 70 -12.83 3.96 -9.35
CA VAL A 70 -13.75 4.73 -10.23
C VAL A 70 -13.72 6.21 -9.86
N GLU A 71 -13.94 6.52 -8.58
CA GLU A 71 -14.04 7.93 -8.11
C GLU A 71 -12.70 8.65 -8.25
N GLY A 72 -11.58 8.02 -7.85
CA GLY A 72 -10.25 8.61 -8.00
C GLY A 72 -9.88 8.83 -9.46
N THR A 73 -10.17 7.89 -10.36
CA THR A 73 -9.94 8.07 -11.79
C THR A 73 -10.83 9.16 -12.37
N ASN A 74 -12.09 9.25 -11.92
CA ASN A 74 -13.02 10.31 -12.35
C ASN A 74 -12.49 11.71 -12.00
N SER A 75 -12.12 11.94 -10.74
CA SER A 75 -11.57 13.22 -10.27
C SER A 75 -10.24 13.54 -10.95
N TRP A 76 -9.39 12.53 -11.16
CA TRP A 76 -8.09 12.72 -11.80
C TRP A 76 -8.23 13.14 -13.28
N ILE A 77 -9.18 12.55 -14.03
CA ILE A 77 -9.50 12.96 -15.40
C ILE A 77 -9.98 14.42 -15.45
N ASP A 78 -10.81 14.86 -14.49
CA ASP A 78 -11.22 16.26 -14.38
C ASP A 78 -10.01 17.18 -14.15
N SER A 79 -9.15 16.85 -13.20
CA SER A 79 -7.95 17.64 -12.89
C SER A 79 -7.01 17.77 -14.09
N VAL A 80 -6.84 16.69 -14.87
CA VAL A 80 -6.10 16.71 -16.14
C VAL A 80 -6.79 17.62 -17.14
N GLY A 81 -8.10 17.48 -17.30
CA GLY A 81 -8.92 18.26 -18.21
C GLY A 81 -8.84 19.76 -17.93
N ASP A 82 -8.93 20.13 -16.67
CA ASP A 82 -8.84 21.53 -16.22
C ASP A 82 -7.42 22.09 -16.44
N THR A 83 -6.40 21.30 -16.13
CA THR A 83 -4.99 21.71 -16.30
C THR A 83 -4.64 22.02 -17.75
N PHE A 84 -5.15 21.22 -18.68
CA PHE A 84 -4.85 21.36 -20.12
C PHE A 84 -5.98 22.07 -20.91
N ASN A 85 -7.01 22.59 -20.24
CA ASN A 85 -8.19 23.23 -20.87
C ASN A 85 -8.85 22.34 -21.93
N ILE A 86 -9.01 21.05 -21.64
CA ILE A 86 -9.62 20.08 -22.56
C ILE A 86 -11.14 20.32 -22.63
N ALA A 87 -11.69 20.22 -23.84
CA ALA A 87 -13.13 20.40 -24.04
C ALA A 87 -13.93 19.39 -23.21
N LYS A 88 -14.97 19.86 -22.49
CA LYS A 88 -15.82 19.02 -21.62
C LYS A 88 -16.41 17.78 -22.33
N LYS A 89 -16.65 17.90 -23.63
CA LYS A 89 -17.11 16.77 -24.47
C LYS A 89 -16.09 15.63 -24.45
N ILE A 90 -14.79 15.94 -24.69
CA ILE A 90 -13.71 14.95 -24.73
C ILE A 90 -13.54 14.31 -23.34
N ILE A 91 -13.58 15.11 -22.28
CA ILE A 91 -13.53 14.63 -20.89
C ILE A 91 -14.69 13.64 -20.64
N GLY A 92 -15.91 14.01 -21.02
CA GLY A 92 -17.10 13.16 -20.87
C GLY A 92 -17.00 11.84 -21.65
N GLU A 93 -16.57 11.89 -22.90
CA GLU A 93 -16.36 10.70 -23.74
C GLU A 93 -15.29 9.78 -23.15
N THR A 94 -14.18 10.34 -22.64
CA THR A 94 -13.12 9.60 -21.97
C THR A 94 -13.63 8.87 -20.72
N LYS A 95 -14.38 9.58 -19.87
CA LYS A 95 -15.01 8.98 -18.68
C LYS A 95 -15.97 7.87 -19.03
N GLN A 96 -16.83 8.08 -20.02
CA GLN A 96 -17.77 7.04 -20.49
C GLN A 96 -17.07 5.79 -21.02
N LYS A 97 -15.87 5.94 -21.57
CA LYS A 97 -15.05 4.82 -22.07
C LYS A 97 -14.35 4.07 -20.94
N ILE A 98 -13.80 4.76 -19.94
CA ILE A 98 -12.87 4.20 -18.96
C ILE A 98 -13.57 3.75 -17.68
N LEU A 99 -14.41 4.60 -17.08
CA LEU A 99 -14.96 4.34 -15.75
C LEU A 99 -15.83 3.08 -15.68
N PRO A 100 -16.67 2.74 -16.67
CA PRO A 100 -17.44 1.50 -16.63
C PRO A 100 -16.57 0.24 -16.66
N GLN A 101 -15.39 0.29 -17.27
CA GLN A 101 -14.48 -0.84 -17.31
C GLN A 101 -13.81 -1.06 -15.94
N ILE A 102 -13.46 0.03 -15.24
CA ILE A 102 -12.94 -0.04 -13.86
C ILE A 102 -14.03 -0.58 -12.94
N GLN A 103 -15.24 -0.02 -13.01
CA GLN A 103 -16.37 -0.47 -12.19
C GLN A 103 -16.63 -1.97 -12.39
N LYS A 104 -16.71 -2.42 -13.63
CA LYS A 104 -16.88 -3.85 -13.94
C LYS A 104 -15.78 -4.71 -13.33
N SER A 105 -14.51 -4.28 -13.44
CA SER A 105 -13.38 -5.02 -12.85
C SER A 105 -13.47 -5.15 -11.33
N LEU A 106 -14.01 -4.15 -10.64
CA LEU A 106 -14.23 -4.16 -9.20
C LEU A 106 -15.45 -5.00 -8.84
N ASP A 107 -16.54 -4.88 -9.58
CA ASP A 107 -17.78 -5.66 -9.36
C ASP A 107 -17.56 -7.16 -9.56
N ASP A 108 -16.78 -7.55 -10.58
CA ASP A 108 -16.43 -8.94 -10.85
C ASP A 108 -15.57 -9.57 -9.74
N LYS A 109 -14.90 -8.75 -8.91
CA LYS A 109 -13.97 -9.16 -7.86
C LYS A 109 -14.29 -8.50 -6.51
N LYS A 110 -15.57 -8.53 -6.14
CA LYS A 110 -16.05 -7.86 -4.95
C LYS A 110 -15.44 -8.42 -3.67
N ILE A 111 -14.94 -7.51 -2.82
CA ILE A 111 -14.35 -7.83 -1.52
C ILE A 111 -15.35 -7.45 -0.43
N ASN A 112 -15.74 -8.41 0.43
CA ASN A 112 -16.67 -8.16 1.53
C ASN A 112 -15.98 -8.35 2.91
N ASN A 113 -14.68 -8.09 2.97
CA ASN A 113 -13.83 -8.40 4.10
C ASN A 113 -13.28 -7.12 4.75
N LYS A 114 -12.93 -7.25 6.02
CA LYS A 114 -12.29 -6.19 6.80
C LYS A 114 -10.77 -6.27 6.63
N ILE A 115 -10.15 -5.18 6.21
CA ILE A 115 -8.73 -5.12 5.85
C ILE A 115 -8.06 -3.95 6.56
N THR A 116 -6.88 -4.18 7.15
CA THR A 116 -5.98 -3.10 7.59
C THR A 116 -4.87 -2.91 6.56
N VAL A 117 -4.52 -1.66 6.29
CA VAL A 117 -3.46 -1.31 5.35
C VAL A 117 -2.40 -0.50 6.08
N SER A 118 -1.15 -0.93 6.00
CA SER A 118 -0.03 -0.17 6.54
C SER A 118 1.22 -0.32 5.68
N GLY A 119 2.10 0.68 5.70
CA GLY A 119 3.32 0.66 4.91
C GLY A 119 4.19 1.89 5.13
N TYR A 120 5.17 2.04 4.27
CA TYR A 120 6.17 3.11 4.38
C TYR A 120 6.46 3.80 3.03
N GLU A 121 5.63 3.55 2.02
CA GLU A 121 5.89 4.07 0.67
C GLU A 121 5.00 5.26 0.28
N GLY A 122 3.97 5.58 1.06
CA GLY A 122 3.06 6.70 0.83
C GLY A 122 1.89 6.39 -0.12
N SER A 123 1.85 5.21 -0.73
CA SER A 123 0.77 4.76 -1.61
C SER A 123 -0.33 3.99 -0.88
N GLU A 124 -0.24 3.86 0.42
CA GLU A 124 -1.20 3.13 1.26
C GLU A 124 -2.61 3.69 1.13
N LEU A 125 -2.73 5.02 1.02
CA LEU A 125 -4.02 5.68 0.87
C LEU A 125 -4.73 5.29 -0.43
N ILE A 126 -4.01 5.30 -1.55
CA ILE A 126 -4.59 4.95 -2.86
C ILE A 126 -4.90 3.46 -2.98
N VAL A 127 -4.13 2.60 -2.32
CA VAL A 127 -4.46 1.17 -2.18
C VAL A 127 -5.77 1.02 -1.41
N ALA A 128 -5.92 1.69 -0.27
CA ALA A 128 -7.13 1.64 0.54
C ALA A 128 -8.36 2.16 -0.22
N ARG A 129 -8.23 3.24 -1.01
CA ARG A 129 -9.32 3.72 -1.88
C ARG A 129 -9.82 2.63 -2.82
N THR A 130 -8.91 1.99 -3.55
CA THR A 130 -9.27 0.90 -4.48
C THR A 130 -9.95 -0.26 -3.75
N LEU A 131 -9.49 -0.64 -2.57
CA LEU A 131 -10.08 -1.72 -1.77
C LEU A 131 -11.50 -1.38 -1.32
N ILE A 132 -11.75 -0.14 -0.88
CA ILE A 132 -13.08 0.33 -0.47
C ILE A 132 -14.03 0.34 -1.66
N GLU A 133 -13.60 0.81 -2.81
CA GLU A 133 -14.42 0.79 -4.03
C GLU A 133 -14.70 -0.64 -4.53
N ALA A 134 -13.80 -1.60 -4.22
CA ALA A 134 -14.06 -3.03 -4.43
C ALA A 134 -14.99 -3.66 -3.37
N GLY A 135 -15.45 -2.89 -2.39
CA GLY A 135 -16.39 -3.32 -1.35
C GLY A 135 -15.77 -3.72 0.00
N ALA A 136 -14.46 -3.60 0.17
CA ALA A 136 -13.80 -3.89 1.43
C ALA A 136 -14.15 -2.86 2.52
N GLN A 137 -14.16 -3.31 3.76
CA GLN A 137 -14.14 -2.44 4.93
C GLN A 137 -12.68 -2.18 5.32
N VAL A 138 -12.23 -0.93 5.29
CA VAL A 138 -10.86 -0.54 5.67
C VAL A 138 -10.90 0.42 6.87
N PRO A 139 -10.89 -0.08 8.11
CA PRO A 139 -10.99 0.79 9.30
C PRO A 139 -9.72 1.58 9.58
N TYR A 140 -8.55 1.12 9.10
CA TYR A 140 -7.26 1.71 9.39
C TYR A 140 -6.34 1.75 8.18
N VAL A 141 -5.71 2.91 7.99
CA VAL A 141 -4.60 3.10 7.04
C VAL A 141 -3.44 3.80 7.75
N GLY A 142 -2.31 3.11 7.87
CA GLY A 142 -1.06 3.64 8.40
C GLY A 142 -0.02 3.86 7.30
N THR A 143 0.66 5.01 7.31
CA THR A 143 1.81 5.26 6.46
C THR A 143 2.94 5.90 7.23
N ALA A 144 4.17 5.44 7.07
CA ALA A 144 5.34 6.09 7.65
C ALA A 144 5.65 7.45 6.98
N CYS A 145 5.05 7.74 5.83
CA CYS A 145 5.24 9.00 5.13
C CYS A 145 4.54 10.17 5.84
N PRO A 146 5.08 11.40 5.73
CA PRO A 146 4.42 12.59 6.22
C PRO A 146 3.23 12.95 5.34
N LYS A 147 2.25 13.66 5.93
CA LYS A 147 1.17 14.29 5.16
C LYS A 147 1.76 15.33 4.20
N THR A 148 1.27 15.34 2.98
CA THR A 148 1.60 16.34 1.96
C THR A 148 0.33 17.01 1.43
N LYS A 149 0.46 18.12 0.71
CA LYS A 149 -0.70 18.74 0.04
C LYS A 149 -1.31 17.82 -1.04
N TRP A 150 -0.50 16.97 -1.65
CA TRP A 150 -0.93 16.04 -2.71
C TRP A 150 -1.57 14.75 -2.16
N SER A 151 -1.45 14.47 -0.86
CA SER A 151 -2.13 13.35 -0.20
C SER A 151 -3.42 13.77 0.53
N THR A 152 -3.75 15.05 0.50
CA THR A 152 -4.91 15.59 1.26
C THR A 152 -6.22 15.07 0.70
N GLU A 153 -6.40 15.06 -0.61
CA GLU A 153 -7.61 14.56 -1.26
C GLU A 153 -7.91 13.10 -0.88
N ASP A 154 -6.91 12.23 -0.99
CA ASP A 154 -7.05 10.82 -0.65
C ASP A 154 -7.37 10.62 0.84
N LYS A 155 -6.70 11.39 1.71
CA LYS A 155 -6.99 11.39 3.14
C LYS A 155 -8.44 11.78 3.44
N ASP A 156 -8.88 12.93 2.91
CA ASP A 156 -10.22 13.46 3.18
C ASP A 156 -11.30 12.51 2.62
N TRP A 157 -11.06 11.91 1.47
CA TRP A 157 -11.92 10.87 0.90
C TRP A 157 -12.04 9.64 1.82
N LEU A 158 -10.94 9.15 2.36
CA LEU A 158 -10.91 8.02 3.29
C LEU A 158 -11.59 8.35 4.62
N GLU A 159 -11.26 9.49 5.23
CA GLU A 159 -11.83 9.92 6.51
C GLU A 159 -13.34 10.16 6.41
N SER A 160 -13.84 10.68 5.28
CA SER A 160 -15.29 10.84 5.04
C SER A 160 -16.05 9.51 5.03
N ARG A 161 -15.33 8.38 4.87
CA ARG A 161 -15.87 7.01 4.91
C ARG A 161 -15.57 6.28 6.21
N GLY A 162 -15.13 7.01 7.23
CA GLY A 162 -14.86 6.45 8.56
C GLY A 162 -13.53 5.72 8.69
N VAL A 163 -12.61 5.87 7.75
CA VAL A 163 -11.27 5.30 7.83
C VAL A 163 -10.40 6.15 8.76
N PHE A 164 -9.72 5.53 9.71
CA PHE A 164 -8.71 6.22 10.50
C PHE A 164 -7.38 6.24 9.72
N VAL A 165 -6.95 7.43 9.30
CA VAL A 165 -5.72 7.63 8.53
C VAL A 165 -4.61 8.16 9.44
N LYS A 166 -3.52 7.42 9.57
CA LYS A 166 -2.36 7.78 10.39
C LYS A 166 -1.13 8.04 9.52
N PHE A 167 -0.71 9.31 9.41
CA PHE A 167 0.59 9.67 8.84
C PHE A 167 1.69 9.55 9.88
N ARG A 168 2.92 9.26 9.46
CA ARG A 168 4.05 8.98 10.34
C ARG A 168 3.71 7.90 11.36
N ALA A 169 2.94 6.90 10.91
CA ALA A 169 2.59 5.77 11.73
C ALA A 169 3.85 5.03 12.19
N SER A 170 3.90 4.72 13.47
CA SER A 170 4.94 3.84 14.02
C SER A 170 4.56 2.38 13.79
N LEU A 171 5.53 1.49 13.95
CA LEU A 171 5.26 0.06 13.91
C LEU A 171 4.26 -0.37 15.01
N GLU A 172 4.33 0.25 16.17
CA GLU A 172 3.43 0.04 17.29
C GLU A 172 2.00 0.45 16.95
N ASP A 173 1.81 1.58 16.25
CA ASP A 173 0.50 2.01 15.76
C ASP A 173 -0.11 0.95 14.84
N ASP A 174 0.67 0.48 13.86
CA ASP A 174 0.22 -0.50 12.87
C ASP A 174 -0.11 -1.86 13.51
N ILE A 175 0.73 -2.34 14.42
CA ILE A 175 0.48 -3.59 15.15
C ILE A 175 -0.74 -3.45 16.07
N SER A 176 -0.90 -2.33 16.75
CA SER A 176 -2.05 -2.06 17.61
C SER A 176 -3.34 -2.02 16.80
N ALA A 177 -3.30 -1.45 15.58
CA ALA A 177 -4.44 -1.46 14.68
C ALA A 177 -4.82 -2.89 14.25
N VAL A 178 -3.86 -3.74 13.89
CA VAL A 178 -4.14 -5.16 13.56
C VAL A 178 -4.78 -5.89 14.73
N LYS A 179 -4.28 -5.67 15.96
CA LYS A 179 -4.83 -6.31 17.16
C LYS A 179 -6.26 -5.83 17.47
N SER A 180 -6.49 -4.52 17.44
CA SER A 180 -7.78 -3.92 17.83
C SER A 180 -8.86 -4.13 16.77
N VAL A 181 -8.52 -4.05 15.50
CA VAL A 181 -9.45 -4.25 14.38
C VAL A 181 -9.78 -5.71 14.18
N ASN A 182 -8.82 -6.61 14.42
CA ASN A 182 -8.89 -8.04 14.10
C ASN A 182 -9.41 -8.26 12.66
N PRO A 183 -8.65 -7.85 11.64
CA PRO A 183 -9.09 -7.89 10.25
C PRO A 183 -9.08 -9.30 9.67
N ASP A 184 -9.82 -9.50 8.59
CA ASP A 184 -9.76 -10.73 7.78
C ASP A 184 -8.46 -10.82 6.96
N LEU A 185 -7.82 -9.66 6.72
CA LEU A 185 -6.53 -9.55 6.05
C LEU A 185 -5.76 -8.34 6.60
N ALA A 186 -4.52 -8.55 6.96
CA ALA A 186 -3.59 -7.47 7.29
C ALA A 186 -2.59 -7.26 6.15
N ILE A 187 -2.53 -6.05 5.60
CA ILE A 187 -1.52 -5.64 4.63
C ILE A 187 -0.52 -4.76 5.38
N GLY A 188 0.78 -5.11 5.33
CA GLY A 188 1.74 -4.34 6.11
C GLY A 188 3.21 -4.64 5.81
N THR A 189 4.06 -4.04 6.62
CA THR A 189 5.50 -4.31 6.61
C THR A 189 5.82 -5.70 7.17
N THR A 190 7.05 -6.16 7.03
CA THR A 190 7.44 -7.49 7.51
C THR A 190 7.05 -7.76 8.97
N PRO A 191 7.30 -6.86 9.95
CA PRO A 191 6.89 -7.12 11.33
C PRO A 191 5.37 -7.16 11.52
N VAL A 192 4.61 -6.33 10.79
CA VAL A 192 3.14 -6.37 10.82
C VAL A 192 2.62 -7.69 10.27
N VAL A 193 3.16 -8.15 9.14
CA VAL A 193 2.82 -9.46 8.54
C VAL A 193 3.17 -10.61 9.48
N GLN A 194 4.32 -10.55 10.15
CA GLN A 194 4.70 -11.54 11.15
C GLN A 194 3.69 -11.57 12.30
N LYS A 195 3.37 -10.40 12.87
CA LYS A 195 2.41 -10.32 13.98
C LYS A 195 1.01 -10.80 13.57
N ALA A 196 0.54 -10.45 12.39
CA ALA A 196 -0.73 -10.95 11.87
C ALA A 196 -0.74 -12.49 11.79
N LYS A 197 0.34 -13.11 11.31
CA LYS A 197 0.47 -14.58 11.26
C LYS A 197 0.49 -15.22 12.64
N GLU A 198 1.13 -14.61 13.63
CA GLU A 198 1.08 -15.06 15.02
C GLU A 198 -0.34 -15.07 15.58
N LEU A 199 -1.16 -14.11 15.16
CA LEU A 199 -2.59 -14.00 15.52
C LEU A 199 -3.49 -14.91 14.67
N GLY A 200 -2.94 -15.61 13.67
CA GLY A 200 -3.70 -16.43 12.74
C GLY A 200 -4.44 -15.63 11.65
N ILE A 201 -4.07 -14.38 11.46
CA ILE A 201 -4.69 -13.49 10.47
C ILE A 201 -3.94 -13.62 9.13
N PRO A 202 -4.65 -13.85 8.01
CA PRO A 202 -4.09 -13.75 6.67
C PRO A 202 -3.36 -12.41 6.46
N SER A 203 -2.24 -12.43 5.78
CA SER A 203 -1.46 -11.21 5.64
C SER A 203 -0.68 -11.15 4.34
N LEU A 204 -0.50 -9.93 3.84
CA LEU A 204 0.31 -9.61 2.66
C LEU A 204 1.40 -8.61 3.00
N TYR A 205 2.59 -8.86 2.47
CA TYR A 205 3.68 -7.90 2.55
C TYR A 205 3.44 -6.77 1.54
N TYR A 206 3.37 -5.53 2.03
CA TYR A 206 2.97 -4.37 1.26
C TYR A 206 3.81 -4.15 0.00
N THR A 207 5.13 -4.20 0.11
CA THR A 207 6.03 -3.98 -1.03
C THR A 207 5.82 -5.01 -2.14
N ASN A 208 5.56 -6.28 -1.80
CA ASN A 208 5.28 -7.30 -2.80
C ASN A 208 3.95 -7.05 -3.52
N LEU A 209 2.97 -6.49 -2.82
CA LEU A 209 1.68 -6.15 -3.42
C LEU A 209 1.84 -5.11 -4.52
N ILE A 210 2.56 -4.01 -4.23
CA ILE A 210 2.66 -2.86 -5.12
C ILE A 210 3.76 -2.99 -6.18
N SER A 211 4.81 -3.78 -5.94
CA SER A 211 5.92 -3.93 -6.91
C SER A 211 5.63 -4.94 -8.00
N ALA A 212 4.71 -5.86 -7.78
CA ALA A 212 4.41 -6.93 -8.74
C ALA A 212 3.25 -6.61 -9.67
N ARG A 213 2.40 -5.62 -9.37
CA ARG A 213 1.14 -5.39 -10.08
C ARG A 213 0.80 -3.92 -10.22
N PRO A 214 0.11 -3.52 -11.30
CA PRO A 214 -0.44 -2.19 -11.41
C PRO A 214 -1.57 -2.00 -10.41
N ILE A 215 -1.79 -0.75 -10.01
CA ILE A 215 -2.94 -0.36 -9.16
C ILE A 215 -3.79 0.74 -9.79
N MET A 216 -3.32 1.34 -10.88
CA MET A 216 -3.98 2.46 -11.55
C MET A 216 -4.73 2.03 -12.80
N GLY A 217 -5.79 2.77 -13.13
CA GLY A 217 -6.60 2.54 -14.31
C GLY A 217 -7.33 1.19 -14.31
N VAL A 218 -7.78 0.79 -15.51
CA VAL A 218 -8.60 -0.43 -15.70
C VAL A 218 -7.88 -1.70 -15.25
N ALA A 219 -6.62 -1.87 -15.64
CA ALA A 219 -5.84 -3.06 -15.32
C ALA A 219 -5.49 -3.14 -13.82
N GLY A 220 -5.29 -1.99 -13.18
CA GLY A 220 -4.90 -1.92 -11.78
C GLY A 220 -5.99 -2.37 -10.82
N ALA A 221 -7.18 -1.85 -10.98
CA ALA A 221 -8.31 -2.12 -10.10
C ALA A 221 -8.60 -3.62 -9.93
N GLY A 222 -8.77 -4.33 -11.02
CA GLY A 222 -9.05 -5.77 -11.00
C GLY A 222 -7.87 -6.61 -10.52
N SER A 223 -6.64 -6.22 -10.84
CA SER A 223 -5.42 -6.93 -10.44
C SER A 223 -5.21 -6.89 -8.92
N LEU A 224 -5.42 -5.73 -8.31
CA LEU A 224 -5.31 -5.58 -6.85
C LEU A 224 -6.37 -6.43 -6.13
N ALA A 225 -7.63 -6.31 -6.53
CA ALA A 225 -8.73 -7.05 -5.92
C ALA A 225 -8.52 -8.58 -5.97
N GLU A 226 -7.99 -9.10 -7.08
CA GLU A 226 -7.70 -10.53 -7.23
C GLU A 226 -6.66 -11.04 -6.22
N VAL A 227 -5.57 -10.31 -6.04
CA VAL A 227 -4.53 -10.70 -5.05
C VAL A 227 -5.09 -10.71 -3.64
N ILE A 228 -5.91 -9.72 -3.31
CA ILE A 228 -6.55 -9.63 -2.00
C ILE A 228 -7.46 -10.83 -1.75
N LEU A 229 -8.31 -11.19 -2.70
CA LEU A 229 -9.21 -12.35 -2.59
C LEU A 229 -8.43 -13.66 -2.45
N GLN A 230 -7.33 -13.83 -3.21
CA GLN A 230 -6.46 -14.99 -3.07
C GLN A 230 -5.81 -15.06 -1.69
N ALA A 231 -5.37 -13.93 -1.13
CA ALA A 231 -4.78 -13.90 0.19
C ALA A 231 -5.80 -14.26 1.29
N ILE A 232 -7.00 -13.74 1.21
CA ILE A 232 -8.11 -14.03 2.14
C ILE A 232 -8.47 -15.52 2.09
N SER A 233 -8.52 -16.12 0.91
CA SER A 233 -8.85 -17.55 0.73
C SER A 233 -7.89 -18.51 1.45
N ASN A 234 -6.69 -18.04 1.83
CA ASN A 234 -5.71 -18.80 2.59
C ASN A 234 -5.96 -18.82 4.12
N GLY A 235 -7.07 -18.30 4.62
CA GLY A 235 -7.38 -18.19 6.05
C GLY A 235 -7.25 -19.51 6.81
N SER A 236 -7.74 -20.61 6.26
CA SER A 236 -7.62 -21.94 6.89
C SER A 236 -6.17 -22.42 7.08
N ARG A 237 -5.25 -21.97 6.21
CA ARG A 237 -3.81 -22.23 6.38
C ARG A 237 -3.23 -21.41 7.52
N MET A 238 -3.71 -20.21 7.73
CA MET A 238 -3.24 -19.30 8.79
C MET A 238 -3.65 -19.81 10.18
N GLU A 239 -4.82 -20.41 10.32
CA GLU A 239 -5.23 -21.09 11.56
C GLU A 239 -4.25 -22.20 11.99
N LYS A 240 -3.79 -22.97 11.02
CA LYS A 240 -2.74 -23.98 11.29
C LYS A 240 -1.41 -23.35 11.70
N MET A 241 -1.08 -22.19 11.15
CA MET A 241 0.12 -21.45 11.56
C MET A 241 -0.03 -20.87 12.97
N LYS A 242 -1.23 -20.41 13.37
CA LYS A 242 -1.50 -19.95 14.72
C LYS A 242 -1.12 -20.99 15.77
N SER A 243 -1.51 -22.24 15.57
CA SER A 243 -1.14 -23.33 16.49
C SER A 243 0.37 -23.58 16.56
N PHE A 244 1.12 -23.21 15.52
CA PHE A 244 2.58 -23.29 15.54
C PHE A 244 3.21 -22.21 16.44
N PHE A 245 2.61 -21.01 16.45
CA PHE A 245 3.08 -19.87 17.23
C PHE A 245 2.46 -19.79 18.63
N GLU A 246 1.60 -20.74 19.02
CA GLU A 246 0.94 -20.76 20.31
C GLU A 246 1.97 -20.76 21.46
N GLY A 247 1.89 -19.76 22.34
CA GLY A 247 2.82 -19.55 23.44
C GLY A 247 4.17 -18.96 23.04
N VAL A 248 4.31 -18.46 21.81
CA VAL A 248 5.49 -17.77 21.33
C VAL A 248 5.24 -16.26 21.43
N GLY A 249 6.14 -15.53 22.13
CA GLY A 249 6.02 -14.07 22.25
C GLY A 249 4.84 -13.66 23.12
N GLU A 250 4.71 -14.20 24.31
CA GLU A 250 3.78 -13.68 25.32
C GLU A 250 4.24 -12.31 25.78
N GLY A 251 3.54 -11.27 25.34
CA GLY A 251 3.84 -9.89 25.67
C GLY A 251 3.40 -8.96 24.56
N ASP A 252 3.26 -7.69 24.91
CA ASP A 252 2.70 -6.66 24.01
C ASP A 252 3.77 -5.90 23.21
N THR A 253 4.88 -6.54 22.94
CA THR A 253 5.96 -5.87 22.22
C THR A 253 5.81 -5.95 20.71
N ALA A 254 6.19 -4.87 20.15
CA ALA A 254 6.32 -4.66 18.72
C ALA A 254 7.40 -5.53 18.11
N GLY A 255 7.27 -6.71 18.07
CA GLY A 255 8.19 -7.49 17.36
C GLY A 255 8.83 -8.50 18.16
N VAL A 256 8.27 -9.27 18.76
CA VAL A 256 8.79 -10.54 18.71
C VAL A 256 9.02 -11.25 20.00
N TRP A 257 9.62 -11.03 20.89
CA TRP A 257 10.09 -11.97 21.89
C TRP A 257 10.37 -11.26 23.22
N GLU A 258 9.35 -10.81 23.92
CA GLU A 258 9.54 -10.53 25.34
C GLU A 258 9.35 -11.83 26.13
N GLY A 259 10.39 -12.18 26.85
CA GLY A 259 10.42 -13.37 27.66
C GLY A 259 10.97 -14.62 26.95
N GLU A 260 10.98 -15.72 27.64
CA GLU A 260 11.41 -17.01 27.05
C GLU A 260 10.28 -17.55 26.17
N PRO A 261 10.54 -17.81 24.88
CA PRO A 261 9.53 -18.33 23.99
C PRO A 261 9.05 -19.70 24.46
N ASN A 262 7.72 -19.85 24.56
CA ASN A 262 7.12 -21.14 24.86
C ASN A 262 7.15 -22.04 23.61
N LEU A 263 8.31 -22.59 23.29
CA LEU A 263 8.50 -23.45 22.13
C LEU A 263 7.86 -24.83 22.32
N LYS A 264 7.44 -25.47 21.21
CA LYS A 264 7.04 -26.88 21.23
C LYS A 264 8.13 -27.73 21.87
N PRO A 265 7.81 -28.80 22.59
CA PRO A 265 8.78 -29.60 23.37
C PRO A 265 10.03 -30.01 22.61
N GLN A 266 9.88 -30.30 21.31
CA GLN A 266 11.00 -30.70 20.43
C GLN A 266 12.05 -29.59 20.23
N PHE A 267 11.65 -28.32 20.32
CA PHE A 267 12.55 -27.16 20.18
C PHE A 267 13.09 -26.68 21.53
N ARG A 268 12.35 -26.90 22.64
CA ARG A 268 12.78 -26.51 23.99
C ARG A 268 14.10 -27.14 24.38
N ALA A 269 14.29 -28.43 24.11
CA ALA A 269 15.54 -29.13 24.43
C ALA A 269 16.74 -28.55 23.63
N HIS A 270 16.53 -28.13 22.39
CA HIS A 270 17.57 -27.50 21.58
C HIS A 270 17.93 -26.10 22.08
N GLN A 271 16.93 -25.31 22.45
CA GLN A 271 17.12 -23.95 23.02
C GLN A 271 17.82 -24.02 24.37
N ALA A 272 17.42 -24.94 25.27
CA ALA A 272 18.06 -25.11 26.58
C ALA A 272 19.57 -25.43 26.42
N LYS A 273 19.93 -26.32 25.53
CA LYS A 273 21.34 -26.60 25.22
C LYS A 273 22.11 -25.41 24.68
N LYS A 274 21.45 -24.54 23.88
CA LYS A 274 22.07 -23.35 23.31
C LYS A 274 22.29 -22.26 24.37
N ILE A 275 21.34 -22.07 25.28
CA ILE A 275 21.43 -21.13 26.40
C ILE A 275 22.54 -21.59 27.38
N GLU A 276 22.60 -22.90 27.69
CA GLU A 276 23.62 -23.44 28.57
C GLU A 276 25.02 -23.25 27.99
N LYS A 277 25.21 -23.54 26.70
CA LYS A 277 26.49 -23.25 26.01
C LYS A 277 26.92 -21.78 26.09
N ARG A 278 25.95 -20.86 25.95
CA ARG A 278 26.24 -19.40 26.06
C ARG A 278 26.62 -19.01 27.48
N LYS A 279 25.93 -19.55 28.51
CA LYS A 279 26.27 -19.31 29.91
C LYS A 279 27.68 -19.85 30.27
N ILE A 280 28.07 -21.00 29.73
CA ILE A 280 29.41 -21.57 29.93
C ILE A 280 30.46 -20.69 29.26
N ALA A 281 30.22 -20.25 28.02
CA ALA A 281 31.14 -19.38 27.29
C ALA A 281 31.34 -18.02 28.02
N ALA A 282 30.26 -17.37 28.45
CA ALA A 282 30.33 -16.13 29.20
C ALA A 282 31.10 -16.26 30.52
N LYS A 283 30.91 -17.35 31.27
CA LYS A 283 31.70 -17.62 32.47
C LYS A 283 33.17 -17.86 32.20
N ALA A 284 33.51 -18.46 31.05
CA ALA A 284 34.91 -18.67 30.67
C ALA A 284 35.62 -17.36 30.28
N GLU A 285 34.87 -16.43 29.68
CA GLU A 285 35.37 -15.07 29.36
C GLU A 285 35.55 -14.18 30.61
N GLU A 286 34.75 -14.37 31.67
CA GLU A 286 34.90 -13.67 32.94
C GLU A 286 36.06 -14.18 33.81
N MET A 287 36.67 -15.33 33.47
CA MET A 287 37.77 -15.97 34.21
C MET A 287 39.14 -15.71 33.55
N ILE A 288 39.19 -14.96 32.44
CA ILE A 288 40.42 -14.53 31.76
C ILE A 288 40.65 -13.05 32.00
#